data_d6f7f532fb05ea1ebaead4c476d3512d
#
_entry.id   d6f7f532fb05ea1ebaead4c476d3512d
#
_cell.length_a   1.000
_cell.length_b   1.000
_cell.length_c   1.000
_cell.angle_alpha   90.00
_cell.angle_beta   90.00
_cell.angle_gamma   90.00
#
_symmetry.space_group_name_H-M   'P 1'
#
loop_
_entity.id
_entity.type
_entity.pdbx_description
1 polymer ?
#
loop_
_entity_poly.entity_id
_entity_poly.type
_entity_poly.pdbx_seq_one_letter_code
_entity_poly.pdbx_strand_id
1 'polypeptide(L)'
;MNQKNSLGLNSYFLDIDDPIHLFHEWMEEAKKTEPNDPNAVALATSDKNNIPSVRMVLLKDFNKDGFVFYTNLNSQKGNELKENPYAAMCFHWKSLLRQIRINGKVSLVSDQIADEYYSSRAYESRIGAWASKQSEELNSREQLLKSIQDYKKKYSNKSDVPRPSHWSGWILSPDSIEFWLDGENRIHERLKYNKDNSGKWIKSLLSP
;
A
#
# COMPACT_ATOMS: atom_id res chain seq x y z
N MET A 1 -10.52 22.31 -24.71
CA MET A 1 -11.34 21.06 -24.59
C MET A 1 -10.38 19.95 -24.22
N ASN A 2 -10.60 19.28 -23.08
CA ASN A 2 -9.79 18.12 -22.75
C ASN A 2 -10.02 17.01 -23.77
N GLN A 3 -8.94 16.49 -24.32
CA GLN A 3 -8.99 15.42 -25.31
C GLN A 3 -9.61 14.18 -24.66
N LYS A 4 -10.65 13.62 -25.27
CA LYS A 4 -11.31 12.40 -24.80
C LYS A 4 -10.67 11.18 -25.47
N ASN A 5 -10.58 10.07 -24.73
CA ASN A 5 -10.14 8.79 -25.27
C ASN A 5 -11.30 8.03 -25.95
N SER A 6 -11.03 6.83 -26.46
CA SER A 6 -12.04 5.97 -27.09
C SER A 6 -13.19 5.56 -26.17
N LEU A 7 -13.01 5.62 -24.84
CA LEU A 7 -14.04 5.37 -23.85
C LEU A 7 -14.88 6.61 -23.52
N GLY A 8 -14.60 7.76 -24.14
CA GLY A 8 -15.23 9.04 -23.85
C GLY A 8 -14.76 9.67 -22.52
N LEU A 9 -13.70 9.14 -21.91
CA LEU A 9 -13.05 9.66 -20.73
C LEU A 9 -11.90 10.62 -21.08
N ASN A 10 -11.45 11.39 -20.09
CA ASN A 10 -10.24 12.20 -20.23
C ASN A 10 -9.04 11.35 -20.68
N SER A 11 -8.16 11.92 -21.49
CA SER A 11 -6.98 11.23 -22.03
C SER A 11 -6.01 10.68 -20.96
N TYR A 12 -6.14 11.11 -19.71
CA TYR A 12 -5.41 10.51 -18.59
C TYR A 12 -5.82 9.05 -18.29
N PHE A 13 -7.02 8.64 -18.70
CA PHE A 13 -7.44 7.25 -18.68
C PHE A 13 -6.97 6.60 -19.98
N LEU A 14 -5.83 5.95 -19.95
CA LEU A 14 -5.37 5.20 -21.10
C LEU A 14 -6.36 4.08 -21.42
N ASP A 15 -6.72 3.92 -22.70
CA ASP A 15 -7.57 2.80 -23.14
C ASP A 15 -6.74 1.53 -23.30
N ILE A 16 -6.30 1.00 -22.18
CA ILE A 16 -5.48 -0.22 -22.08
C ILE A 16 -6.19 -1.27 -21.25
N ASP A 17 -5.83 -2.54 -21.44
CA ASP A 17 -6.45 -3.66 -20.74
C ASP A 17 -5.73 -4.00 -19.43
N ASP A 18 -4.51 -3.51 -19.23
CA ASP A 18 -3.72 -3.74 -18.01
C ASP A 18 -3.83 -2.55 -17.03
N PRO A 19 -4.57 -2.70 -15.91
CA PRO A 19 -4.68 -1.65 -14.91
C PRO A 19 -3.37 -1.39 -14.16
N ILE A 20 -2.42 -2.33 -14.13
CA ILE A 20 -1.12 -2.13 -13.49
C ILE A 20 -0.30 -1.12 -14.30
N HIS A 21 -0.38 -1.17 -15.63
CA HIS A 21 0.24 -0.17 -16.48
C HIS A 21 -0.39 1.22 -16.25
N LEU A 22 -1.72 1.34 -16.19
CA LEU A 22 -2.37 2.63 -15.90
C LEU A 22 -1.99 3.16 -14.51
N PHE A 23 -1.88 2.28 -13.51
CA PHE A 23 -1.39 2.64 -12.18
C PHE A 23 0.05 3.16 -12.24
N HIS A 24 0.92 2.52 -13.01
CA HIS A 24 2.31 2.95 -13.19
C HIS A 24 2.37 4.38 -13.75
N GLU A 25 1.66 4.66 -14.84
CA GLU A 25 1.63 5.99 -15.44
C GLU A 25 1.15 7.07 -14.46
N TRP A 26 0.08 6.80 -13.73
CA TRP A 26 -0.44 7.74 -12.75
C TRP A 26 0.51 7.94 -11.56
N MET A 27 1.19 6.88 -11.12
CA MET A 27 2.19 6.95 -10.05
C MET A 27 3.42 7.77 -10.49
N GLU A 28 3.89 7.62 -11.73
CA GLU A 28 5.02 8.41 -12.25
C GLU A 28 4.69 9.91 -12.33
N GLU A 29 3.44 10.27 -12.63
CA GLU A 29 3.00 11.66 -12.54
C GLU A 29 2.91 12.13 -11.09
N ALA A 30 2.37 11.31 -10.18
CA ALA A 30 2.29 11.64 -8.77
C ALA A 30 3.68 11.87 -8.14
N LYS A 31 4.68 11.09 -8.52
CA LYS A 31 6.07 11.29 -8.06
C LYS A 31 6.63 12.65 -8.44
N LYS A 32 6.14 13.28 -9.50
CA LYS A 32 6.59 14.60 -9.97
C LYS A 32 5.83 15.75 -9.32
N THR A 33 4.61 15.51 -8.85
CA THR A 33 3.67 16.59 -8.48
C THR A 33 3.27 16.57 -7.01
N GLU A 34 3.22 15.40 -6.37
CA GLU A 34 2.90 15.31 -4.95
C GLU A 34 4.06 15.85 -4.10
N PRO A 35 3.81 16.73 -3.13
CA PRO A 35 4.87 17.36 -2.33
C PRO A 35 5.60 16.36 -1.43
N ASN A 36 4.92 15.29 -0.98
CA ASN A 36 5.46 14.28 -0.08
C ASN A 36 4.84 12.91 -0.39
N ASP A 37 5.63 11.86 -0.23
CA ASP A 37 5.19 10.45 -0.19
C ASP A 37 4.08 10.09 -1.20
N PRO A 38 4.29 10.21 -2.52
CA PRO A 38 3.29 9.84 -3.52
C PRO A 38 2.87 8.36 -3.41
N ASN A 39 3.67 7.56 -2.76
CA ASN A 39 3.44 6.16 -2.45
C ASN A 39 2.74 5.93 -1.09
N ALA A 40 2.35 6.99 -0.38
CA ALA A 40 1.52 6.84 0.81
C ALA A 40 0.11 6.40 0.43
N VAL A 41 -0.40 5.39 1.11
CA VAL A 41 -1.70 4.79 0.81
C VAL A 41 -2.47 4.50 2.08
N ALA A 42 -3.76 4.84 2.11
CA ALA A 42 -4.67 4.41 3.15
C ALA A 42 -4.94 2.91 2.96
N LEU A 43 -4.57 2.11 3.96
CA LEU A 43 -4.82 0.67 4.00
C LEU A 43 -5.95 0.39 4.98
N ALA A 44 -7.07 -0.10 4.47
CA ALA A 44 -8.19 -0.61 5.26
C ALA A 44 -8.07 -2.13 5.42
N THR A 45 -8.29 -2.59 6.64
CA THR A 45 -8.31 -3.99 7.05
C THR A 45 -9.53 -4.22 7.96
N SER A 46 -9.93 -5.43 8.19
CA SER A 46 -10.96 -5.75 9.17
C SER A 46 -10.57 -6.97 10.00
N ASP A 47 -11.06 -7.02 11.21
CA ASP A 47 -10.90 -8.17 12.09
C ASP A 47 -11.84 -9.32 11.73
N LYS A 48 -11.80 -10.42 12.49
CA LYS A 48 -12.70 -11.58 12.33
C LYS A 48 -14.18 -11.26 12.54
N ASN A 49 -14.52 -10.14 13.17
CA ASN A 49 -15.89 -9.68 13.39
C ASN A 49 -16.34 -8.70 12.30
N ASN A 50 -15.52 -8.50 11.26
CA ASN A 50 -15.72 -7.54 10.17
C ASN A 50 -15.73 -6.07 10.63
N ILE A 51 -15.09 -5.74 11.76
CA ILE A 51 -14.92 -4.37 12.21
C ILE A 51 -13.76 -3.75 11.42
N PRO A 52 -14.01 -2.72 10.60
CA PRO A 52 -12.97 -2.12 9.77
C PRO A 52 -12.06 -1.20 10.57
N SER A 53 -10.82 -1.13 10.14
CA SER A 53 -9.84 -0.15 10.60
C SER A 53 -9.01 0.36 9.44
N VAL A 54 -8.47 1.59 9.54
CA VAL A 54 -7.70 2.24 8.48
C VAL A 54 -6.47 2.95 9.04
N ARG A 55 -5.37 2.92 8.29
CA ARG A 55 -4.13 3.66 8.58
C ARG A 55 -3.35 3.90 7.31
N MET A 56 -2.42 4.86 7.37
CA MET A 56 -1.48 5.07 6.26
C MET A 56 -0.35 4.04 6.32
N VAL A 57 0.02 3.51 5.17
CA VAL A 57 1.24 2.74 4.94
C VAL A 57 1.93 3.27 3.67
N LEU A 58 3.16 2.82 3.41
CA LEU A 58 3.86 3.16 2.18
C LEU A 58 3.86 1.97 1.24
N LEU A 59 3.37 2.15 0.02
CA LEU A 59 3.60 1.21 -1.06
C LEU A 59 5.10 1.14 -1.35
N LYS A 60 5.66 -0.06 -1.42
CA LYS A 60 7.10 -0.24 -1.62
C LYS A 60 7.45 -0.88 -2.95
N ASP A 61 6.53 -1.67 -3.47
CA ASP A 61 6.66 -2.27 -4.80
C ASP A 61 5.27 -2.57 -5.37
N PHE A 62 5.16 -2.67 -6.66
CA PHE A 62 3.96 -3.16 -7.35
C PHE A 62 4.33 -3.77 -8.70
N ASN A 63 3.64 -4.83 -9.04
CA ASN A 63 3.80 -5.56 -10.28
C ASN A 63 2.50 -6.29 -10.64
N LYS A 64 2.52 -7.15 -11.67
CA LYS A 64 1.37 -7.95 -12.09
C LYS A 64 0.77 -8.83 -10.98
N ASP A 65 1.57 -9.19 -9.98
CA ASP A 65 1.15 -10.07 -8.87
C ASP A 65 0.47 -9.29 -7.75
N GLY A 66 0.74 -7.98 -7.62
CA GLY A 66 0.07 -7.11 -6.65
C GLY A 66 0.88 -5.94 -6.12
N PHE A 67 0.45 -5.43 -4.98
CA PHE A 67 0.92 -4.20 -4.33
C PHE A 67 1.55 -4.56 -2.98
N VAL A 68 2.82 -4.23 -2.78
CA VAL A 68 3.62 -4.66 -1.63
C VAL A 68 3.79 -3.54 -0.61
N PHE A 69 3.54 -3.87 0.65
CA PHE A 69 3.85 -3.02 1.79
C PHE A 69 4.45 -3.85 2.93
N TYR A 70 5.22 -3.22 3.80
CA TYR A 70 5.89 -3.89 4.91
C TYR A 70 5.42 -3.37 6.26
N THR A 71 5.29 -4.25 7.24
CA THR A 71 4.80 -3.90 8.58
C THR A 71 5.25 -4.90 9.64
N ASN A 72 5.01 -4.55 10.90
CA ASN A 72 5.09 -5.49 12.01
C ASN A 72 3.87 -6.42 11.96
N LEU A 73 4.10 -7.74 11.91
CA LEU A 73 3.07 -8.79 11.81
C LEU A 73 2.21 -8.91 13.09
N ASN A 74 2.71 -8.40 14.21
CA ASN A 74 1.99 -8.41 15.50
C ASN A 74 1.25 -7.10 15.75
N SER A 75 1.32 -6.12 14.81
CA SER A 75 0.52 -4.91 14.90
C SER A 75 -0.97 -5.21 14.68
N GLN A 76 -1.85 -4.27 15.03
CA GLN A 76 -3.30 -4.41 14.80
C GLN A 76 -3.61 -4.88 13.38
N LYS A 77 -3.10 -4.16 12.35
CA LYS A 77 -3.30 -4.56 10.95
C LYS A 77 -2.72 -5.93 10.61
N GLY A 78 -1.55 -6.27 11.20
CA GLY A 78 -0.91 -7.58 10.97
C GLY A 78 -1.77 -8.72 11.50
N ASN A 79 -2.39 -8.55 12.66
CA ASN A 79 -3.31 -9.55 13.24
C ASN A 79 -4.62 -9.61 12.44
N GLU A 80 -5.20 -8.47 12.08
CA GLU A 80 -6.39 -8.41 11.24
C GLU A 80 -6.18 -9.14 9.91
N LEU A 81 -5.05 -8.94 9.23
CA LEU A 81 -4.75 -9.60 7.95
C LEU A 81 -4.48 -11.10 8.08
N LYS A 82 -4.03 -11.59 9.23
CA LYS A 82 -3.93 -13.03 9.52
C LYS A 82 -5.31 -13.67 9.68
N GLU A 83 -6.25 -12.97 10.31
CA GLU A 83 -7.60 -13.44 10.58
C GLU A 83 -8.53 -13.28 9.37
N ASN A 84 -8.42 -12.15 8.66
CA ASN A 84 -9.20 -11.79 7.48
C ASN A 84 -8.26 -11.29 6.38
N PRO A 85 -7.87 -12.15 5.41
CA PRO A 85 -6.86 -11.83 4.41
C PRO A 85 -7.41 -10.98 3.25
N TYR A 86 -8.29 -10.02 3.52
CA TYR A 86 -8.77 -9.04 2.55
C TYR A 86 -8.45 -7.64 2.99
N ALA A 87 -8.05 -6.81 2.03
CA ALA A 87 -7.72 -5.43 2.28
C ALA A 87 -8.18 -4.52 1.13
N ALA A 88 -8.30 -3.24 1.46
CA ALA A 88 -8.47 -2.19 0.47
C ALA A 88 -7.36 -1.14 0.62
N MET A 89 -6.84 -0.68 -0.51
CA MET A 89 -5.92 0.45 -0.60
C MET A 89 -6.61 1.63 -1.28
N CYS A 90 -6.33 2.85 -0.80
CA CYS A 90 -6.81 4.07 -1.42
C CYS A 90 -5.68 5.10 -1.50
N PHE A 91 -5.24 5.41 -2.72
CA PHE A 91 -4.39 6.56 -3.03
C PHE A 91 -5.26 7.77 -3.30
N HIS A 92 -4.83 8.94 -2.83
CA HIS A 92 -5.46 10.21 -3.16
C HIS A 92 -4.39 11.26 -3.42
N TRP A 93 -4.12 11.51 -4.68
CA TRP A 93 -3.16 12.51 -5.16
C TRP A 93 -3.88 13.83 -5.43
N LYS A 94 -3.78 14.72 -4.46
CA LYS A 94 -4.50 16.00 -4.50
C LYS A 94 -3.99 16.93 -5.58
N SER A 95 -2.68 16.91 -5.86
CA SER A 95 -2.08 17.71 -6.93
C SER A 95 -2.61 17.34 -8.32
N LEU A 96 -3.02 16.09 -8.49
CA LEU A 96 -3.53 15.53 -9.75
C LEU A 96 -5.06 15.43 -9.78
N LEU A 97 -5.74 15.70 -8.67
CA LEU A 97 -7.18 15.49 -8.50
C LEU A 97 -7.59 14.05 -8.81
N ARG A 98 -6.74 13.07 -8.44
CA ARG A 98 -6.90 11.64 -8.75
C ARG A 98 -6.98 10.79 -7.50
N GLN A 99 -7.78 9.74 -7.60
CA GLN A 99 -7.87 8.69 -6.58
C GLN A 99 -7.77 7.32 -7.25
N ILE A 100 -7.11 6.38 -6.59
CA ILE A 100 -7.10 4.97 -7.01
C ILE A 100 -7.52 4.12 -5.82
N ARG A 101 -8.48 3.22 -6.04
CA ARG A 101 -8.93 2.24 -5.05
C ARG A 101 -8.60 0.84 -5.54
N ILE A 102 -8.02 0.04 -4.66
CA ILE A 102 -7.57 -1.33 -4.97
C ILE A 102 -8.14 -2.24 -3.89
N ASN A 103 -8.86 -3.27 -4.29
CA ASN A 103 -9.38 -4.28 -3.36
C ASN A 103 -8.85 -5.66 -3.78
N GLY A 104 -8.54 -6.48 -2.81
CA GLY A 104 -8.05 -7.82 -3.09
C GLY A 104 -7.66 -8.61 -1.86
N LYS A 105 -7.19 -9.82 -2.10
CA LYS A 105 -6.68 -10.71 -1.09
C LYS A 105 -5.21 -10.42 -0.81
N VAL A 106 -4.79 -10.55 0.46
CA VAL A 106 -3.40 -10.39 0.85
C VAL A 106 -2.76 -11.72 1.22
N SER A 107 -1.46 -11.82 0.95
CA SER A 107 -0.61 -12.90 1.42
C SER A 107 0.76 -12.36 1.83
N LEU A 108 1.50 -13.13 2.63
CA LEU A 108 2.88 -12.76 2.98
C LEU A 108 3.77 -12.87 1.73
N VAL A 109 4.72 -11.95 1.58
CA VAL A 109 5.83 -12.14 0.64
C VAL A 109 6.75 -13.25 1.15
N SER A 110 7.60 -13.81 0.29
CA SER A 110 8.60 -14.78 0.70
C SER A 110 9.60 -14.18 1.70
N ASP A 111 10.20 -15.03 2.53
CA ASP A 111 11.24 -14.58 3.46
C ASP A 111 12.42 -13.94 2.74
N GLN A 112 12.78 -14.46 1.57
CA GLN A 112 13.85 -13.87 0.75
C GLN A 112 13.53 -12.40 0.39
N ILE A 113 12.34 -12.13 -0.14
CA ILE A 113 11.89 -10.76 -0.50
C ILE A 113 11.87 -9.86 0.76
N ALA A 114 11.39 -10.42 1.88
CA ALA A 114 11.33 -9.67 3.14
C ALA A 114 12.73 -9.34 3.67
N ASP A 115 13.68 -10.28 3.60
CA ASP A 115 15.07 -10.09 4.04
C ASP A 115 15.83 -9.10 3.15
N GLU A 116 15.68 -9.21 1.84
CA GLU A 116 16.28 -8.28 0.87
C GLU A 116 15.80 -6.84 1.12
N TYR A 117 14.49 -6.65 1.24
CA TYR A 117 13.96 -5.31 1.53
C TYR A 117 14.34 -4.82 2.93
N TYR A 118 14.33 -5.69 3.95
CA TYR A 118 14.72 -5.31 5.31
C TYR A 118 16.17 -4.82 5.36
N SER A 119 17.08 -5.51 4.71
CA SER A 119 18.51 -5.15 4.67
C SER A 119 18.78 -3.82 3.94
N SER A 120 17.97 -3.48 2.95
CA SER A 120 18.06 -2.19 2.24
C SER A 120 17.61 -0.97 3.06
N ARG A 121 16.92 -1.20 4.19
CA ARG A 121 16.42 -0.11 5.05
C ARG A 121 17.55 0.57 5.82
N ALA A 122 17.36 1.87 6.08
CA ALA A 122 18.26 2.60 6.96
C ALA A 122 18.39 1.92 8.33
N TYR A 123 19.62 1.95 8.91
CA TYR A 123 19.93 1.34 10.19
C TYR A 123 18.91 1.70 11.29
N GLU A 124 18.59 2.98 11.42
CA GLU A 124 17.62 3.46 12.44
C GLU A 124 16.23 2.81 12.26
N SER A 125 15.80 2.61 11.03
CA SER A 125 14.53 1.93 10.72
C SER A 125 14.57 0.44 11.04
N ARG A 126 15.72 -0.21 10.87
CA ARG A 126 15.93 -1.62 11.24
C ARG A 126 15.91 -1.78 12.77
N ILE A 127 16.60 -0.90 13.50
CA ILE A 127 16.56 -0.87 14.97
C ILE A 127 15.15 -0.59 15.48
N GLY A 128 14.44 0.36 14.87
CA GLY A 128 13.05 0.67 15.23
C GLY A 128 12.11 -0.55 15.10
N ALA A 129 12.33 -1.40 14.10
CA ALA A 129 11.54 -2.62 13.93
C ALA A 129 11.75 -3.64 15.07
N TRP A 130 12.93 -3.70 15.68
CA TRP A 130 13.22 -4.49 16.86
C TRP A 130 12.67 -3.87 18.14
N ALA A 131 12.81 -2.56 18.27
CA ALA A 131 12.52 -1.85 19.53
C ALA A 131 11.02 -1.61 19.76
N SER A 132 10.23 -1.52 18.67
CA SER A 132 8.82 -1.15 18.74
C SER A 132 7.90 -2.37 18.73
N LYS A 133 7.06 -2.48 19.75
CA LYS A 133 5.90 -3.37 19.79
C LYS A 133 4.71 -2.63 19.18
N GLN A 134 4.68 -2.53 17.85
CA GLN A 134 3.72 -1.69 17.12
C GLN A 134 2.27 -2.03 17.50
N SER A 135 1.47 -1.02 17.84
CA SER A 135 0.05 -1.09 18.26
C SER A 135 -0.19 -1.62 19.67
N GLU A 136 0.82 -1.99 20.43
CA GLU A 136 0.67 -2.27 21.87
C GLU A 136 0.69 -0.97 22.68
N GLU A 137 0.07 -1.01 23.88
CA GLU A 137 0.14 0.11 24.83
C GLU A 137 1.57 0.37 25.25
N LEU A 138 1.93 1.63 25.35
CA LEU A 138 3.26 2.09 25.74
C LEU A 138 3.15 2.86 27.05
N ASN A 139 3.73 2.34 28.12
CA ASN A 139 3.67 2.98 29.44
C ASN A 139 4.34 4.35 29.48
N SER A 140 5.44 4.53 28.74
CA SER A 140 6.07 5.83 28.58
C SER A 140 6.93 5.89 27.33
N ARG A 141 7.17 7.11 26.81
CA ARG A 141 8.09 7.33 25.68
C ARG A 141 9.53 6.94 26.05
N GLU A 142 9.94 7.13 27.29
CA GLU A 142 11.27 6.77 27.81
C GLU A 142 11.55 5.27 27.68
N GLN A 143 10.54 4.44 27.91
CA GLN A 143 10.64 2.99 27.71
C GLN A 143 11.00 2.64 26.25
N LEU A 144 10.36 3.27 25.28
CA LEU A 144 10.68 3.07 23.87
C LEU A 144 12.09 3.54 23.54
N LEU A 145 12.48 4.72 24.02
CA LEU A 145 13.82 5.27 23.78
C LEU A 145 14.89 4.38 24.41
N LYS A 146 14.66 3.84 25.59
CA LYS A 146 15.55 2.86 26.23
C LYS A 146 15.67 1.59 25.38
N SER A 147 14.56 1.03 24.91
CA SER A 147 14.54 -0.13 24.02
C SER A 147 15.36 0.11 22.74
N ILE A 148 15.22 1.29 22.13
CA ILE A 148 16.03 1.67 20.96
C ILE A 148 17.52 1.67 21.29
N GLN A 149 17.93 2.23 22.44
CA GLN A 149 19.32 2.26 22.86
C GLN A 149 19.88 0.85 23.14
N ASP A 150 19.09 0.00 23.76
CA ASP A 150 19.49 -1.38 24.05
C ASP A 150 19.70 -2.17 22.75
N TYR A 151 18.81 -2.02 21.74
CA TYR A 151 19.00 -2.65 20.44
C TYR A 151 20.15 -2.03 19.64
N LYS A 152 20.42 -0.74 19.76
CA LYS A 152 21.62 -0.11 19.18
C LYS A 152 22.92 -0.67 19.77
N LYS A 153 22.96 -0.95 21.06
CA LYS A 153 24.11 -1.61 21.71
C LYS A 153 24.24 -3.05 21.22
N LYS A 154 23.12 -3.80 21.18
CA LYS A 154 23.09 -5.21 20.72
C LYS A 154 23.57 -5.35 19.27
N TYR A 155 23.17 -4.45 18.39
CA TYR A 155 23.48 -4.44 16.97
C TYR A 155 24.38 -3.26 16.61
N SER A 156 25.50 -3.12 17.35
CA SER A 156 26.46 -2.03 17.14
C SER A 156 27.13 -2.06 15.77
N ASN A 157 27.30 -3.25 15.18
CA ASN A 157 27.66 -3.40 13.77
C ASN A 157 26.43 -3.11 12.90
N LYS A 158 26.42 -1.92 12.28
CA LYS A 158 25.29 -1.40 11.50
C LYS A 158 24.94 -2.25 10.27
N SER A 159 25.86 -3.04 9.74
CA SER A 159 25.63 -3.94 8.62
C SER A 159 24.90 -5.21 9.02
N ASP A 160 25.00 -5.61 10.29
CA ASP A 160 24.52 -6.91 10.78
C ASP A 160 23.32 -6.76 11.73
N VAL A 161 22.22 -6.24 11.22
CA VAL A 161 20.93 -6.17 11.92
C VAL A 161 19.95 -7.10 11.22
N PRO A 162 19.74 -8.32 11.72
CA PRO A 162 18.84 -9.28 11.10
C PRO A 162 17.39 -8.82 11.15
N ARG A 163 16.57 -9.32 10.24
CA ARG A 163 15.12 -9.07 10.26
C ARG A 163 14.49 -9.78 11.45
N PRO A 164 13.69 -9.08 12.30
CA PRO A 164 12.95 -9.76 13.34
C PRO A 164 11.83 -10.61 12.74
N SER A 165 11.53 -11.76 13.35
CA SER A 165 10.51 -12.69 12.89
C SER A 165 9.10 -12.10 12.80
N HIS A 166 8.83 -11.05 13.59
CA HIS A 166 7.56 -10.32 13.59
C HIS A 166 7.48 -9.20 12.56
N TRP A 167 8.43 -9.08 11.63
CA TRP A 167 8.42 -8.06 10.59
C TRP A 167 8.53 -8.70 9.21
N SER A 168 7.59 -8.40 8.32
CA SER A 168 7.57 -8.91 6.95
C SER A 168 6.78 -7.99 6.03
N GLY A 169 6.69 -8.37 4.76
CA GLY A 169 5.86 -7.75 3.74
C GLY A 169 4.57 -8.52 3.51
N TRP A 170 3.55 -7.77 3.11
CA TRP A 170 2.31 -8.28 2.55
C TRP A 170 2.20 -7.85 1.11
N ILE A 171 1.70 -8.72 0.26
CA ILE A 171 1.30 -8.41 -1.11
C ILE A 171 -0.22 -8.48 -1.22
N LEU A 172 -0.85 -7.39 -1.69
CA LEU A 172 -2.26 -7.35 -2.04
C LEU A 172 -2.40 -7.73 -3.51
N SER A 173 -2.90 -8.92 -3.79
CA SER A 173 -3.27 -9.38 -5.13
C SER A 173 -4.65 -8.81 -5.48
N PRO A 174 -4.75 -7.90 -6.47
CA PRO A 174 -5.98 -7.17 -6.69
C PRO A 174 -7.04 -8.02 -7.43
N ASP A 175 -8.27 -7.95 -6.93
CA ASP A 175 -9.48 -8.43 -7.61
C ASP A 175 -10.17 -7.30 -8.38
N SER A 176 -10.02 -6.06 -7.90
CA SER A 176 -10.50 -4.86 -8.58
C SER A 176 -9.60 -3.65 -8.35
N ILE A 177 -9.51 -2.80 -9.38
CA ILE A 177 -8.83 -1.50 -9.34
C ILE A 177 -9.76 -0.47 -9.96
N GLU A 178 -10.02 0.63 -9.24
CA GLU A 178 -10.82 1.75 -9.72
C GLU A 178 -9.95 3.00 -9.80
N PHE A 179 -9.96 3.64 -10.95
CA PHE A 179 -9.34 4.95 -11.21
C PHE A 179 -10.44 6.00 -11.22
N TRP A 180 -10.23 7.07 -10.50
CA TRP A 180 -11.15 8.18 -10.35
C TRP A 180 -10.42 9.50 -10.63
N LEU A 181 -11.04 10.38 -11.42
CA LEU A 181 -10.58 11.73 -11.72
C LEU A 181 -11.68 12.73 -11.33
N ASP A 182 -11.30 13.79 -10.66
CA ASP A 182 -12.23 14.87 -10.33
C ASP A 182 -12.80 15.51 -11.60
N GLY A 183 -14.08 15.81 -11.57
CA GLY A 183 -14.81 16.44 -12.66
C GLY A 183 -15.64 17.63 -12.18
N GLU A 184 -15.80 18.61 -13.04
CA GLU A 184 -16.63 19.78 -12.78
C GLU A 184 -18.05 19.37 -12.36
N ASN A 185 -18.66 20.15 -11.45
CA ASN A 185 -20.01 19.90 -10.94
C ASN A 185 -20.21 18.51 -10.33
N ARG A 186 -19.13 17.87 -9.83
CA ARG A 186 -19.09 16.52 -9.29
C ARG A 186 -19.39 15.42 -10.31
N ILE A 187 -19.31 15.71 -11.61
CA ILE A 187 -19.42 14.70 -12.66
C ILE A 187 -18.05 14.07 -12.85
N HIS A 188 -17.67 13.22 -11.88
CA HIS A 188 -16.37 12.57 -11.84
C HIS A 188 -16.26 11.47 -12.89
N GLU A 189 -15.06 11.31 -13.45
CA GLU A 189 -14.78 10.24 -14.39
C GLU A 189 -14.24 9.03 -13.63
N ARG A 190 -14.82 7.84 -13.86
CA ARG A 190 -14.50 6.64 -13.11
C ARG A 190 -14.37 5.44 -14.03
N LEU A 191 -13.19 4.82 -14.03
CA LEU A 191 -12.89 3.59 -14.77
C LEU A 191 -12.55 2.50 -13.76
N LYS A 192 -13.30 1.40 -13.79
CA LYS A 192 -13.08 0.25 -12.93
C LYS A 192 -12.66 -0.97 -13.74
N TYR A 193 -11.65 -1.64 -13.25
CA TYR A 193 -11.23 -2.97 -13.69
C TYR A 193 -11.62 -3.99 -12.64
N ASN A 194 -12.22 -5.09 -13.06
CA ASN A 194 -12.50 -6.26 -12.22
C ASN A 194 -11.89 -7.48 -12.90
N LYS A 195 -11.33 -8.40 -12.13
CA LYS A 195 -10.96 -9.72 -12.64
C LYS A 195 -12.21 -10.57 -12.81
N ASP A 196 -12.33 -11.24 -13.96
CA ASP A 196 -13.32 -12.30 -14.16
C ASP A 196 -12.84 -13.63 -13.54
N ASN A 197 -13.66 -14.66 -13.65
CA ASN A 197 -13.35 -15.99 -13.12
C ASN A 197 -12.12 -16.65 -13.77
N SER A 198 -11.67 -16.16 -14.93
CA SER A 198 -10.44 -16.61 -15.60
C SER A 198 -9.20 -15.81 -15.20
N GLY A 199 -9.37 -14.76 -14.40
CA GLY A 199 -8.32 -13.84 -13.99
C GLY A 199 -8.04 -12.72 -14.99
N LYS A 200 -8.84 -12.61 -16.05
CA LYS A 200 -8.73 -11.53 -17.06
C LYS A 200 -9.39 -10.25 -16.53
N TRP A 201 -8.76 -9.10 -16.81
CA TRP A 201 -9.31 -7.80 -16.48
C TRP A 201 -10.45 -7.39 -17.43
N ILE A 202 -11.55 -6.95 -16.87
CA ILE A 202 -12.71 -6.40 -17.57
C ILE A 202 -12.91 -4.97 -17.12
N LYS A 203 -12.97 -4.05 -18.09
CA LYS A 203 -13.21 -2.61 -17.86
C LYS A 203 -14.69 -2.29 -17.79
N SER A 204 -15.07 -1.36 -16.92
CA SER A 204 -16.40 -0.75 -16.86
C SER A 204 -16.33 0.70 -16.41
N LEU A 205 -17.20 1.53 -16.96
CA LEU A 205 -17.40 2.89 -16.48
C LEU A 205 -18.36 2.86 -15.29
N LEU A 206 -18.12 3.75 -14.33
CA LEU A 206 -19.00 3.93 -13.17
C LEU A 206 -19.63 5.32 -13.20
N SER A 207 -20.88 5.40 -12.76
CA SER A 207 -21.50 6.70 -12.49
C SER A 207 -20.76 7.43 -11.35
N PRO A 208 -20.71 8.76 -11.42
CA PRO A 208 -20.10 9.62 -10.40
C PRO A 208 -20.65 9.38 -9.00
#